data_82202cf0e0a3d21c2a2c7c97299eb156
#
_entry.id   82202cf0e0a3d21c2a2c7c97299eb156
#
_cell.length_a   1.000
_cell.length_b   1.000
_cell.length_c   1.000
_cell.angle_alpha   90.00
_cell.angle_beta   90.00
_cell.angle_gamma   90.00
#
_symmetry.space_group_name_H-M   'P 1'
#
loop_
_entity.id
_entity.type
_entity.pdbx_description
1 polymer ?
#
loop_
_entity_poly.entity_id
_entity_poly.type
_entity_poly.pdbx_seq_one_letter_code
_entity_poly.pdbx_strand_id
1 'polypeptide(L)'
;MELHAREVNQDVRELGTLLGEIITEQTSQEAFDVVERIRNAAIAYRRGDAEDREGIHETLDGLSPEQEDVVARAFTTYFELINLAEERQRVREIREGSQEGTLADSVRESVEELAERDLDAETVERVLDDVLIQPTFTAHPTEARRKTVKAKLRSVSTHLEQLDEVRLTDHEAADVERDLEAEVTSLWQTPQVRDRRPEVTDEALNVQWYMENVLFEVISEVYDALERAIDDEFDEEIDVPKLYEFRSWAGSDRDGNPFVTPEVTEETLDRQQSVALPLYRDRLKTLSGVL
;
A
#
# COMPACT_ATOMS: atom_id res chain seq x y z
N MET A 1 -22.78 -10.44 11.43
CA MET A 1 -22.12 -11.64 10.86
C MET A 1 -20.65 -11.27 10.79
N GLU A 2 -19.78 -12.01 11.42
CA GLU A 2 -18.34 -11.72 11.32
C GLU A 2 -17.91 -11.70 9.86
N LEU A 3 -17.27 -10.61 9.43
CA LEU A 3 -16.74 -10.41 8.09
C LEU A 3 -15.34 -11.01 7.95
N HIS A 4 -14.62 -11.06 9.06
CA HIS A 4 -13.22 -11.42 9.15
C HIS A 4 -12.98 -12.48 10.20
N ALA A 5 -12.08 -13.43 9.91
CA ALA A 5 -11.70 -14.51 10.82
C ALA A 5 -10.45 -14.18 11.65
N ARG A 6 -9.74 -13.11 11.33
CA ARG A 6 -8.41 -12.80 11.86
C ARG A 6 -8.29 -11.36 12.36
N GLU A 7 -7.33 -11.14 13.25
CA GLU A 7 -6.98 -9.83 13.79
C GLU A 7 -5.49 -9.53 13.58
N VAL A 8 -5.11 -8.25 13.58
CA VAL A 8 -3.72 -7.80 13.38
C VAL A 8 -2.72 -8.45 14.33
N ASN A 9 -3.08 -8.63 15.60
CA ASN A 9 -2.20 -9.26 16.58
C ASN A 9 -1.91 -10.74 16.28
N GLN A 10 -2.87 -11.43 15.65
CA GLN A 10 -2.68 -12.80 15.18
C GLN A 10 -1.73 -12.81 13.99
N ASP A 11 -1.99 -12.00 12.96
CA ASP A 11 -1.16 -11.90 11.75
C ASP A 11 0.29 -11.55 12.10
N VAL A 12 0.51 -10.53 12.93
CA VAL A 12 1.86 -10.12 13.39
C VAL A 12 2.60 -11.24 14.10
N ARG A 13 1.89 -11.99 14.97
CA ARG A 13 2.50 -13.11 15.72
C ARG A 13 2.87 -14.25 14.79
N GLU A 14 1.97 -14.66 13.91
CA GLU A 14 2.18 -15.77 12.99
C GLU A 14 3.28 -15.46 11.98
N LEU A 15 3.26 -14.28 11.35
CA LEU A 15 4.30 -13.84 10.43
C LEU A 15 5.66 -13.72 11.12
N GLY A 16 5.68 -13.22 12.37
CA GLY A 16 6.91 -13.13 13.15
C GLY A 16 7.48 -14.51 13.52
N THR A 17 6.63 -15.46 13.89
CA THR A 17 7.03 -16.85 14.18
C THR A 17 7.55 -17.53 12.92
N LEU A 18 6.80 -17.42 11.82
CA LEU A 18 7.18 -17.98 10.52
C LEU A 18 8.53 -17.45 10.04
N LEU A 19 8.75 -16.13 10.13
CA LEU A 19 10.06 -15.55 9.79
C LEU A 19 11.18 -16.08 10.68
N GLY A 20 10.93 -16.27 11.97
CA GLY A 20 11.90 -16.85 12.90
C GLY A 20 12.29 -18.29 12.53
N GLU A 21 11.33 -19.11 12.16
CA GLU A 21 11.55 -20.50 11.68
C GLU A 21 12.37 -20.48 10.38
N ILE A 22 12.01 -19.62 9.42
CA ILE A 22 12.75 -19.47 8.16
C ILE A 22 14.19 -19.00 8.39
N ILE A 23 14.45 -18.05 9.30
CA ILE A 23 15.81 -17.62 9.64
C ILE A 23 16.61 -18.81 10.19
N THR A 24 16.01 -19.58 11.09
CA THR A 24 16.64 -20.74 11.69
C THR A 24 17.01 -21.81 10.64
N GLU A 25 16.09 -22.12 9.74
CA GLU A 25 16.27 -23.15 8.71
C GLU A 25 17.20 -22.71 7.57
N GLN A 26 17.04 -21.48 7.10
CA GLN A 26 17.77 -20.97 5.92
C GLN A 26 19.14 -20.36 6.26
N THR A 27 19.38 -20.04 7.53
CA THR A 27 20.65 -19.45 7.99
C THR A 27 21.25 -20.30 9.11
N SER A 28 20.82 -20.08 10.36
CA SER A 28 21.21 -20.89 11.52
C SER A 28 20.43 -20.51 12.78
N GLN A 29 20.40 -21.39 13.77
CA GLN A 29 19.87 -21.11 15.09
C GLN A 29 20.61 -19.94 15.76
N GLU A 30 21.93 -19.85 15.59
CA GLU A 30 22.75 -18.75 16.15
C GLU A 30 22.32 -17.39 15.59
N ALA A 31 22.03 -17.30 14.29
CA ALA A 31 21.55 -16.10 13.65
C ALA A 31 20.18 -15.66 14.22
N PHE A 32 19.26 -16.59 14.40
CA PHE A 32 17.99 -16.36 15.06
C PHE A 32 18.16 -15.86 16.49
N ASP A 33 19.05 -16.50 17.28
CA ASP A 33 19.30 -16.10 18.66
C ASP A 33 19.86 -14.68 18.77
N VAL A 34 20.68 -14.24 17.83
CA VAL A 34 21.18 -12.85 17.73
C VAL A 34 20.04 -11.88 17.46
N VAL A 35 19.21 -12.17 16.47
CA VAL A 35 18.03 -11.34 16.13
C VAL A 35 17.10 -11.19 17.33
N GLU A 36 16.78 -12.31 18.01
CA GLU A 36 15.93 -12.32 19.19
C GLU A 36 16.54 -11.57 20.38
N ARG A 37 17.84 -11.61 20.57
CA ARG A 37 18.53 -10.85 21.61
C ARG A 37 18.40 -9.36 21.38
N ILE A 38 18.63 -8.90 20.14
CA ILE A 38 18.49 -7.48 19.79
C ILE A 38 17.01 -7.03 19.92
N ARG A 39 16.06 -7.86 19.44
CA ARG A 39 14.63 -7.60 19.56
C ARG A 39 14.19 -7.45 21.03
N ASN A 40 14.62 -8.36 21.89
CA ASN A 40 14.28 -8.35 23.31
C ASN A 40 14.90 -7.15 24.03
N ALA A 41 16.15 -6.78 23.72
CA ALA A 41 16.78 -5.57 24.25
C ALA A 41 16.04 -4.28 23.81
N ALA A 42 15.59 -4.22 22.54
CA ALA A 42 14.81 -3.09 22.04
C ALA A 42 13.43 -3.00 22.70
N ILE A 43 12.77 -4.13 22.98
CA ILE A 43 11.49 -4.18 23.71
C ILE A 43 11.70 -3.71 25.16
N ALA A 44 12.72 -4.22 25.84
CA ALA A 44 13.03 -3.81 27.23
C ALA A 44 13.28 -2.31 27.34
N TYR A 45 14.08 -1.75 26.42
CA TYR A 45 14.31 -0.30 26.34
C TYR A 45 13.00 0.48 26.14
N ARG A 46 12.15 0.05 25.21
CA ARG A 46 10.87 0.73 24.91
C ARG A 46 9.89 0.70 26.09
N ARG A 47 9.90 -0.38 26.88
CA ARG A 47 9.04 -0.54 28.07
C ARG A 47 9.57 0.22 29.29
N GLY A 48 10.81 0.75 29.23
CA GLY A 48 11.47 1.36 30.35
C GLY A 48 12.08 0.37 31.34
N ASP A 49 12.19 -0.90 30.95
CA ASP A 49 12.82 -1.96 31.76
C ASP A 49 14.36 -1.89 31.66
N ALA A 50 14.90 -1.15 30.68
CA ALA A 50 16.30 -0.82 30.51
C ALA A 50 16.47 0.69 30.38
N GLU A 51 17.48 1.26 31.09
CA GLU A 51 17.74 2.71 31.15
C GLU A 51 18.37 3.25 29.85
N ASP A 52 19.06 2.39 29.10
CA ASP A 52 19.78 2.73 27.87
C ASP A 52 19.70 1.65 26.79
N ARG A 53 20.39 1.90 25.67
CA ARG A 53 20.51 0.98 24.53
C ARG A 53 21.81 0.14 24.55
N GLU A 54 22.51 0.11 25.67
CA GLU A 54 23.84 -0.50 25.77
C GLU A 54 23.81 -1.97 25.34
N GLY A 55 22.80 -2.76 25.76
CA GLY A 55 22.65 -4.16 25.35
C GLY A 55 22.44 -4.37 23.85
N ILE A 56 21.87 -3.40 23.14
CA ILE A 56 21.76 -3.42 21.67
C ILE A 56 23.14 -3.16 21.06
N HIS A 57 23.84 -2.11 21.54
CA HIS A 57 25.16 -1.73 21.03
C HIS A 57 26.19 -2.85 21.27
N GLU A 58 26.26 -3.39 22.49
CA GLU A 58 27.15 -4.52 22.81
C GLU A 58 26.92 -5.74 21.88
N THR A 59 25.64 -6.04 21.57
CA THR A 59 25.34 -7.14 20.68
C THR A 59 25.78 -6.84 19.25
N LEU A 60 25.54 -5.62 18.75
CA LEU A 60 25.93 -5.21 17.39
C LEU A 60 27.44 -5.12 17.21
N ASP A 61 28.17 -4.56 18.19
CA ASP A 61 29.63 -4.38 18.14
C ASP A 61 30.38 -5.75 18.10
N GLY A 62 29.71 -6.82 18.52
CA GLY A 62 30.27 -8.18 18.51
C GLY A 62 30.00 -8.98 17.23
N LEU A 63 29.27 -8.44 16.26
CA LEU A 63 28.88 -9.14 15.04
C LEU A 63 29.96 -9.10 13.96
N SER A 64 30.03 -10.16 13.16
CA SER A 64 30.75 -10.14 11.89
C SER A 64 29.90 -9.42 10.82
N PRO A 65 30.51 -8.90 9.73
CA PRO A 65 29.76 -8.28 8.63
C PRO A 65 28.64 -9.16 8.05
N GLU A 66 28.85 -10.47 8.01
CA GLU A 66 27.87 -11.45 7.56
C GLU A 66 26.69 -11.55 8.53
N GLN A 67 26.95 -11.48 9.84
CA GLN A 67 25.91 -11.48 10.86
C GLN A 67 25.14 -10.17 10.87
N GLU A 68 25.82 -9.02 10.66
CA GLU A 68 25.18 -7.72 10.50
C GLU A 68 24.19 -7.71 9.31
N ASP A 69 24.57 -8.30 8.16
CA ASP A 69 23.68 -8.40 6.99
C ASP A 69 22.44 -9.24 7.32
N VAL A 70 22.60 -10.38 7.99
CA VAL A 70 21.47 -11.22 8.41
C VAL A 70 20.55 -10.48 9.37
N VAL A 71 21.09 -9.78 10.35
CA VAL A 71 20.31 -8.99 11.33
C VAL A 71 19.55 -7.86 10.62
N ALA A 72 20.22 -7.11 9.75
CA ALA A 72 19.59 -6.04 8.98
C ALA A 72 18.45 -6.57 8.09
N ARG A 73 18.68 -7.69 7.42
CA ARG A 73 17.67 -8.36 6.59
C ARG A 73 16.50 -8.86 7.42
N ALA A 74 16.75 -9.47 8.57
CA ALA A 74 15.71 -9.97 9.46
C ALA A 74 14.78 -8.85 9.92
N PHE A 75 15.32 -7.74 10.42
CA PHE A 75 14.49 -6.61 10.84
C PHE A 75 13.79 -5.93 9.68
N THR A 76 14.44 -5.79 8.53
CA THR A 76 13.79 -5.21 7.35
C THR A 76 12.62 -6.07 6.90
N THR A 77 12.80 -7.39 6.77
CA THR A 77 11.72 -8.32 6.40
C THR A 77 10.61 -8.32 7.45
N TYR A 78 10.97 -8.32 8.74
CA TYR A 78 10.00 -8.26 9.84
C TYR A 78 9.12 -7.00 9.76
N PHE A 79 9.70 -5.82 9.58
CA PHE A 79 8.93 -4.57 9.46
C PHE A 79 8.05 -4.54 8.21
N GLU A 80 8.51 -5.12 7.10
CA GLU A 80 7.67 -5.25 5.90
C GLU A 80 6.43 -6.12 6.16
N LEU A 81 6.61 -7.25 6.84
CA LEU A 81 5.52 -8.16 7.16
C LEU A 81 4.54 -7.54 8.18
N ILE A 82 5.04 -6.78 9.17
CA ILE A 82 4.18 -6.06 10.12
C ILE A 82 3.39 -4.97 9.42
N ASN A 83 4.03 -4.13 8.61
CA ASN A 83 3.35 -3.09 7.85
C ASN A 83 2.22 -3.68 6.99
N LEU A 84 2.46 -4.87 6.42
CA LEU A 84 1.46 -5.58 5.64
C LEU A 84 0.27 -6.05 6.51
N ALA A 85 0.53 -6.56 7.71
CA ALA A 85 -0.51 -6.97 8.66
C ALA A 85 -1.35 -5.75 9.12
N GLU A 86 -0.71 -4.61 9.38
CA GLU A 86 -1.38 -3.35 9.73
C GLU A 86 -2.23 -2.81 8.57
N GLU A 87 -1.72 -2.88 7.33
CA GLU A 87 -2.47 -2.52 6.13
C GLU A 87 -3.72 -3.41 5.96
N ARG A 88 -3.59 -4.72 6.19
CA ARG A 88 -4.73 -5.65 6.17
C ARG A 88 -5.76 -5.32 7.26
N GLN A 89 -5.31 -4.97 8.46
CA GLN A 89 -6.21 -4.55 9.53
C GLN A 89 -7.01 -3.31 9.14
N ARG A 90 -6.38 -2.33 8.52
CA ARG A 90 -7.08 -1.14 8.03
C ARG A 90 -8.14 -1.47 6.98
N VAL A 91 -7.86 -2.44 6.09
CA VAL A 91 -8.88 -2.92 5.12
C VAL A 91 -10.06 -3.57 5.84
N ARG A 92 -9.83 -4.35 6.91
CA ARG A 92 -10.89 -4.94 7.74
C ARG A 92 -11.76 -3.86 8.37
N GLU A 93 -11.15 -2.88 9.01
CA GLU A 93 -11.85 -1.75 9.65
C GLU A 93 -12.71 -0.97 8.66
N ILE A 94 -12.19 -0.73 7.44
CA ILE A 94 -12.94 -0.05 6.37
C ILE A 94 -14.15 -0.90 5.94
N ARG A 95 -13.99 -2.22 5.77
CA ARG A 95 -15.08 -3.13 5.39
C ARG A 95 -16.16 -3.22 6.47
N GLU A 96 -15.75 -3.35 7.74
CA GLU A 96 -16.66 -3.38 8.88
C GLU A 96 -17.41 -2.05 9.02
N GLY A 97 -16.72 -0.92 9.00
CA GLY A 97 -17.32 0.40 9.05
C GLY A 97 -18.29 0.66 7.91
N SER A 98 -17.96 0.21 6.70
CA SER A 98 -18.84 0.31 5.54
C SER A 98 -20.10 -0.54 5.69
N GLN A 99 -20.00 -1.75 6.26
CA GLN A 99 -21.17 -2.62 6.50
C GLN A 99 -22.06 -2.07 7.61
N GLU A 100 -21.49 -1.49 8.65
CA GLU A 100 -22.21 -0.94 9.80
C GLU A 100 -22.75 0.48 9.55
N GLY A 101 -22.34 1.12 8.44
CA GLY A 101 -22.64 2.52 8.15
C GLY A 101 -21.95 3.49 9.11
N THR A 102 -20.84 3.08 9.71
CA THR A 102 -20.05 3.85 10.68
C THR A 102 -18.69 4.29 10.14
N LEU A 103 -18.47 4.15 8.82
CA LEU A 103 -17.21 4.55 8.19
C LEU A 103 -17.09 6.07 8.20
N ALA A 104 -16.27 6.59 9.12
CA ALA A 104 -15.94 8.00 9.18
C ALA A 104 -15.17 8.48 7.92
N ASP A 105 -15.28 9.76 7.60
CA ASP A 105 -14.64 10.39 6.45
C ASP A 105 -15.00 9.73 5.09
N SER A 106 -16.17 9.10 5.00
CA SER A 106 -16.66 8.56 3.74
C SER A 106 -17.26 9.67 2.85
N VAL A 107 -17.31 9.42 1.55
CA VAL A 107 -18.00 10.30 0.60
C VAL A 107 -19.45 10.51 1.03
N ARG A 108 -20.12 9.45 1.47
CA ARG A 108 -21.50 9.49 1.95
C ARG A 108 -21.66 10.41 3.17
N GLU A 109 -20.84 10.23 4.20
CA GLU A 109 -20.88 11.05 5.41
C GLU A 109 -20.64 12.52 5.09
N SER A 110 -19.72 12.83 4.16
CA SER A 110 -19.47 14.20 3.73
C SER A 110 -20.69 14.85 3.05
N VAL A 111 -21.44 14.07 2.26
CA VAL A 111 -22.68 14.56 1.61
C VAL A 111 -23.82 14.69 2.63
N GLU A 112 -23.98 13.72 3.56
CA GLU A 112 -24.93 13.80 4.67
C GLU A 112 -24.69 15.07 5.52
N GLU A 113 -23.42 15.40 5.84
CA GLU A 113 -23.08 16.64 6.54
C GLU A 113 -23.47 17.91 5.76
N LEU A 114 -23.35 17.90 4.42
CA LEU A 114 -23.80 19.03 3.59
C LEU A 114 -25.32 19.17 3.62
N ALA A 115 -26.07 18.07 3.57
CA ALA A 115 -27.51 18.05 3.67
C ALA A 115 -28.00 18.51 5.06
N GLU A 116 -27.33 18.08 6.14
CA GLU A 116 -27.64 18.53 7.51
C GLU A 116 -27.47 20.03 7.73
N ARG A 117 -26.64 20.69 6.91
CA ARG A 117 -26.44 22.16 6.93
C ARG A 117 -27.55 22.93 6.23
N ASP A 118 -28.60 22.28 5.72
CA ASP A 118 -29.72 22.86 5.02
C ASP A 118 -29.29 23.73 3.80
N LEU A 119 -28.28 23.22 3.07
CA LEU A 119 -27.77 23.84 1.85
C LEU A 119 -28.66 23.44 0.67
N ASP A 120 -29.00 24.42 -0.17
CA ASP A 120 -29.71 24.18 -1.43
C ASP A 120 -28.79 23.60 -2.52
N ALA A 121 -29.33 22.92 -3.51
CA ALA A 121 -28.62 22.30 -4.62
C ALA A 121 -27.68 23.28 -5.34
N GLU A 122 -28.13 24.54 -5.61
CA GLU A 122 -27.30 25.57 -6.26
C GLU A 122 -26.05 25.90 -5.42
N THR A 123 -26.19 25.91 -4.10
CA THR A 123 -25.03 26.12 -3.19
C THR A 123 -24.09 24.97 -3.19
N VAL A 124 -24.59 23.71 -3.20
CA VAL A 124 -23.77 22.51 -3.27
C VAL A 124 -23.02 22.43 -4.60
N GLU A 125 -23.67 22.67 -5.74
CA GLU A 125 -22.99 22.74 -7.05
C GLU A 125 -21.84 23.76 -7.04
N ARG A 126 -22.10 24.95 -6.52
CA ARG A 126 -21.08 26.01 -6.44
C ARG A 126 -19.89 25.60 -5.54
N VAL A 127 -20.16 24.90 -4.45
CA VAL A 127 -19.08 24.35 -3.58
C VAL A 127 -18.27 23.29 -4.32
N LEU A 128 -18.94 22.40 -5.04
CA LEU A 128 -18.26 21.35 -5.82
C LEU A 128 -17.43 21.95 -6.97
N ASP A 129 -17.91 22.99 -7.63
CA ASP A 129 -17.18 23.72 -8.69
C ASP A 129 -15.86 24.35 -8.18
N ASP A 130 -15.81 24.73 -6.90
CA ASP A 130 -14.61 25.28 -6.27
C ASP A 130 -13.66 24.21 -5.73
N VAL A 131 -14.06 22.93 -5.73
CA VAL A 131 -13.22 21.80 -5.24
C VAL A 131 -12.33 21.28 -6.34
N LEU A 132 -11.03 21.23 -6.08
CA LEU A 132 -10.07 20.54 -6.95
C LEU A 132 -9.04 19.80 -6.13
N ILE A 133 -9.09 18.47 -6.16
CA ILE A 133 -8.15 17.57 -5.50
C ILE A 133 -7.05 17.23 -6.48
N GLN A 134 -5.80 17.63 -6.18
CA GLN A 134 -4.66 17.47 -7.07
C GLN A 134 -3.57 16.58 -6.44
N PRO A 135 -3.76 15.24 -6.39
CA PRO A 135 -2.71 14.36 -5.95
C PRO A 135 -1.49 14.48 -6.87
N THR A 136 -0.34 14.79 -6.29
CA THR A 136 0.90 14.97 -7.04
C THR A 136 1.88 13.86 -6.69
N PHE A 137 2.21 13.02 -7.67
CA PHE A 137 3.19 11.94 -7.51
C PHE A 137 4.60 12.52 -7.63
N THR A 138 5.39 12.30 -6.57
CA THR A 138 6.78 12.71 -6.54
C THR A 138 7.68 11.52 -6.82
N ALA A 139 8.79 11.75 -7.51
CA ALA A 139 9.85 10.76 -7.64
C ALA A 139 10.55 10.57 -6.28
N HIS A 140 10.67 9.32 -5.85
CA HIS A 140 11.46 8.97 -4.67
C HIS A 140 12.74 8.24 -5.11
N PRO A 141 13.85 8.97 -5.34
CA PRO A 141 15.10 8.36 -5.80
C PRO A 141 15.71 7.40 -4.76
N THR A 142 15.14 7.36 -3.56
CA THR A 142 15.52 6.45 -2.47
C THR A 142 14.76 5.12 -2.50
N GLU A 143 13.79 4.92 -3.40
CA GLU A 143 13.10 3.65 -3.51
C GLU A 143 13.99 2.59 -4.17
N ALA A 144 14.94 2.07 -3.39
CA ALA A 144 15.88 1.05 -3.82
C ALA A 144 15.28 -0.37 -3.85
N ARG A 145 13.99 -0.52 -3.50
CA ARG A 145 13.33 -1.83 -3.46
C ARG A 145 13.20 -2.46 -4.83
N ARG A 146 13.47 -3.77 -4.89
CA ARG A 146 13.27 -4.54 -6.12
C ARG A 146 11.77 -4.73 -6.39
N LYS A 147 11.36 -4.65 -7.65
CA LYS A 147 9.98 -5.00 -8.07
C LYS A 147 9.57 -6.40 -7.61
N THR A 148 10.54 -7.33 -7.55
CA THR A 148 10.35 -8.69 -7.05
C THR A 148 9.95 -8.74 -5.58
N VAL A 149 10.53 -7.89 -4.72
CA VAL A 149 10.16 -7.78 -3.29
C VAL A 149 8.71 -7.29 -3.17
N LYS A 150 8.34 -6.24 -3.89
CA LYS A 150 6.95 -5.73 -3.91
C LYS A 150 5.95 -6.79 -4.40
N ALA A 151 6.31 -7.57 -5.42
CA ALA A 151 5.45 -8.65 -5.91
C ALA A 151 5.24 -9.73 -4.85
N LYS A 152 6.30 -10.12 -4.12
CA LYS A 152 6.21 -11.11 -3.04
C LYS A 152 5.39 -10.61 -1.86
N LEU A 153 5.58 -9.36 -1.43
CA LEU A 153 4.75 -8.76 -0.39
C LEU A 153 3.27 -8.73 -0.79
N ARG A 154 2.98 -8.48 -2.07
CA ARG A 154 1.60 -8.56 -2.58
C ARG A 154 1.05 -9.99 -2.53
N SER A 155 1.85 -11.01 -2.90
CA SER A 155 1.45 -12.42 -2.74
C SER A 155 1.18 -12.77 -1.29
N VAL A 156 2.04 -12.35 -0.36
CA VAL A 156 1.82 -12.52 1.09
C VAL A 156 0.51 -11.87 1.53
N SER A 157 0.23 -10.63 1.08
CA SER A 157 -1.05 -9.94 1.36
C SER A 157 -2.26 -10.75 0.86
N THR A 158 -2.16 -11.30 -0.35
CA THR A 158 -3.24 -12.14 -0.93
C THR A 158 -3.48 -13.40 -0.10
N HIS A 159 -2.44 -14.08 0.38
CA HIS A 159 -2.60 -15.25 1.24
C HIS A 159 -3.18 -14.90 2.61
N LEU A 160 -2.78 -13.77 3.21
CA LEU A 160 -3.42 -13.28 4.44
C LEU A 160 -4.91 -12.95 4.22
N GLU A 161 -5.26 -12.41 3.06
CA GLU A 161 -6.66 -12.17 2.68
C GLU A 161 -7.45 -13.47 2.56
N GLN A 162 -6.88 -14.49 1.94
CA GLN A 162 -7.50 -15.80 1.84
C GLN A 162 -7.70 -16.44 3.21
N LEU A 163 -6.70 -16.36 4.11
CA LEU A 163 -6.80 -16.86 5.49
C LEU A 163 -7.84 -16.10 6.33
N ASP A 164 -8.23 -14.91 5.93
CA ASP A 164 -9.24 -14.08 6.58
C ASP A 164 -10.68 -14.47 6.22
N GLU A 165 -10.87 -15.39 5.29
CA GLU A 165 -12.19 -15.88 4.90
C GLU A 165 -12.80 -16.79 5.96
N VAL A 166 -13.94 -16.42 6.50
CA VAL A 166 -14.66 -17.14 7.59
C VAL A 166 -15.11 -18.56 7.20
N ARG A 167 -15.06 -18.91 5.92
CA ARG A 167 -15.58 -20.19 5.39
C ARG A 167 -14.51 -21.18 4.94
N LEU A 168 -13.24 -20.92 5.21
CA LEU A 168 -12.19 -21.89 4.91
C LEU A 168 -12.35 -23.16 5.72
N THR A 169 -12.16 -24.29 5.06
CA THR A 169 -11.97 -25.57 5.75
C THR A 169 -10.52 -25.70 6.26
N ASP A 170 -10.31 -26.54 7.26
CA ASP A 170 -8.96 -26.80 7.81
C ASP A 170 -7.94 -27.19 6.72
N HIS A 171 -8.37 -27.91 5.69
CA HIS A 171 -7.51 -28.32 4.57
C HIS A 171 -7.14 -27.14 3.69
N GLU A 172 -8.11 -26.29 3.32
CA GLU A 172 -7.88 -25.09 2.52
C GLU A 172 -6.99 -24.10 3.28
N ALA A 173 -7.21 -23.90 4.57
CA ALA A 173 -6.34 -23.07 5.41
C ALA A 173 -4.90 -23.59 5.41
N ALA A 174 -4.69 -24.91 5.61
CA ALA A 174 -3.35 -25.52 5.59
C ALA A 174 -2.65 -25.42 4.23
N ASP A 175 -3.39 -25.38 3.12
CA ASP A 175 -2.81 -25.16 1.80
C ASP A 175 -2.36 -23.69 1.63
N VAL A 176 -3.18 -22.72 2.06
CA VAL A 176 -2.82 -21.31 2.02
C VAL A 176 -1.66 -20.98 2.95
N GLU A 177 -1.61 -21.58 4.15
CA GLU A 177 -0.49 -21.42 5.09
C GLU A 177 0.83 -21.91 4.48
N ARG A 178 0.82 -23.03 3.77
CA ARG A 178 2.00 -23.58 3.07
C ARG A 178 2.46 -22.64 1.94
N ASP A 179 1.52 -22.08 1.19
CA ASP A 179 1.84 -21.12 0.12
C ASP A 179 2.38 -19.81 0.71
N LEU A 180 1.83 -19.35 1.83
CA LEU A 180 2.33 -18.21 2.60
C LEU A 180 3.76 -18.43 3.07
N GLU A 181 4.07 -19.60 3.64
CA GLU A 181 5.42 -20.00 4.06
C GLU A 181 6.40 -19.96 2.88
N ALA A 182 6.00 -20.50 1.72
CA ALA A 182 6.82 -20.49 0.52
C ALA A 182 7.12 -19.05 0.03
N GLU A 183 6.14 -18.15 0.07
CA GLU A 183 6.32 -16.76 -0.33
C GLU A 183 7.20 -15.97 0.65
N VAL A 184 7.03 -16.16 1.97
CA VAL A 184 7.89 -15.53 2.99
C VAL A 184 9.32 -16.06 2.90
N THR A 185 9.49 -17.37 2.69
CA THR A 185 10.81 -17.98 2.42
C THR A 185 11.46 -17.36 1.19
N SER A 186 10.72 -17.24 0.12
CA SER A 186 11.19 -16.63 -1.12
C SER A 186 11.51 -15.13 -0.96
N LEU A 187 10.74 -14.40 -0.13
CA LEU A 187 11.02 -13.03 0.25
C LEU A 187 12.34 -12.93 1.03
N TRP A 188 12.56 -13.80 2.01
CA TRP A 188 13.80 -13.89 2.78
C TRP A 188 15.02 -14.11 1.89
N GLN A 189 14.93 -15.00 0.90
CA GLN A 189 15.99 -15.32 -0.05
C GLN A 189 16.22 -14.23 -1.11
N THR A 190 15.31 -13.26 -1.24
CA THR A 190 15.40 -12.20 -2.26
C THR A 190 16.18 -11.01 -1.70
N PRO A 191 17.29 -10.59 -2.33
CA PRO A 191 17.97 -9.36 -1.95
C PRO A 191 17.01 -8.17 -2.03
N GLN A 192 16.87 -7.42 -0.95
CA GLN A 192 15.89 -6.35 -0.83
C GLN A 192 16.28 -5.09 -1.59
N VAL A 193 17.57 -4.78 -1.63
CA VAL A 193 18.12 -3.59 -2.27
C VAL A 193 18.60 -3.91 -3.68
N ARG A 194 18.37 -2.99 -4.61
CA ARG A 194 18.91 -3.10 -5.97
C ARG A 194 20.42 -2.81 -5.98
N ASP A 195 21.16 -3.58 -6.78
CA ASP A 195 22.59 -3.31 -7.01
C ASP A 195 22.81 -2.06 -7.87
N ARG A 196 21.77 -1.58 -8.56
CA ARG A 196 21.78 -0.41 -9.42
C ARG A 196 20.72 0.59 -8.97
N ARG A 197 21.09 1.87 -8.91
CA ARG A 197 20.14 2.97 -8.67
C ARG A 197 19.07 2.99 -9.78
N PRO A 198 17.78 3.19 -9.47
CA PRO A 198 16.73 3.37 -10.47
C PRO A 198 17.06 4.53 -11.41
N GLU A 199 16.73 4.38 -12.67
CA GLU A 199 16.77 5.50 -13.62
C GLU A 199 15.48 6.33 -13.48
N VAL A 200 15.55 7.59 -13.93
CA VAL A 200 14.38 8.51 -13.91
C VAL A 200 13.20 7.91 -14.67
N THR A 201 13.46 7.22 -15.76
CA THR A 201 12.45 6.52 -16.57
C THR A 201 11.80 5.35 -15.83
N ASP A 202 12.53 4.64 -14.95
CA ASP A 202 11.97 3.57 -14.12
C ASP A 202 10.92 4.13 -13.11
N GLU A 203 11.21 5.32 -12.55
CA GLU A 203 10.32 6.01 -11.63
C GLU A 203 9.06 6.52 -12.35
N ALA A 204 9.22 7.14 -13.51
CA ALA A 204 8.10 7.58 -14.34
C ALA A 204 7.20 6.42 -14.75
N LEU A 205 7.77 5.27 -15.14
CA LEU A 205 7.04 4.04 -15.45
C LEU A 205 6.24 3.51 -14.25
N ASN A 206 6.79 3.62 -13.06
CA ASN A 206 6.13 3.15 -11.83
C ASN A 206 4.88 3.99 -11.54
N VAL A 207 5.00 5.32 -11.61
CA VAL A 207 3.85 6.23 -11.43
C VAL A 207 2.78 5.98 -12.49
N GLN A 208 3.16 5.84 -13.76
CA GLN A 208 2.24 5.57 -14.86
C GLN A 208 1.47 4.27 -14.68
N TRP A 209 2.15 3.24 -14.16
CA TRP A 209 1.49 1.96 -13.86
C TRP A 209 0.34 2.12 -12.86
N TYR A 210 0.53 2.92 -11.80
CA TYR A 210 -0.53 3.21 -10.83
C TYR A 210 -1.66 4.03 -11.44
N MET A 211 -1.33 5.01 -12.28
CA MET A 211 -2.36 5.80 -12.99
C MET A 211 -3.22 4.92 -13.90
N GLU A 212 -2.60 3.99 -14.62
CA GLU A 212 -3.28 3.09 -15.57
C GLU A 212 -4.10 2.00 -14.87
N ASN A 213 -3.50 1.34 -13.87
CA ASN A 213 -4.04 0.08 -13.33
C ASN A 213 -4.81 0.23 -12.01
N VAL A 214 -4.78 1.41 -11.41
CA VAL A 214 -5.44 1.66 -10.12
C VAL A 214 -6.31 2.91 -10.20
N LEU A 215 -5.70 4.08 -10.42
CA LEU A 215 -6.40 5.35 -10.25
C LEU A 215 -7.52 5.57 -11.26
N PHE A 216 -7.33 5.11 -12.49
CA PHE A 216 -8.34 5.27 -13.54
C PHE A 216 -9.65 4.54 -13.22
N GLU A 217 -9.58 3.38 -12.59
CA GLU A 217 -10.76 2.63 -12.15
C GLU A 217 -11.34 3.21 -10.85
N VAL A 218 -10.48 3.42 -9.84
CA VAL A 218 -10.90 3.94 -8.53
C VAL A 218 -11.59 5.29 -8.64
N ILE A 219 -11.12 6.18 -9.53
CA ILE A 219 -11.74 7.50 -9.68
C ILE A 219 -13.19 7.39 -10.21
N SER A 220 -13.47 6.44 -11.10
CA SER A 220 -14.84 6.19 -11.57
C SER A 220 -15.74 5.76 -10.40
N GLU A 221 -15.25 4.87 -9.53
CA GLU A 221 -15.99 4.40 -8.35
C GLU A 221 -16.26 5.53 -7.35
N VAL A 222 -15.30 6.47 -7.19
CA VAL A 222 -15.48 7.65 -6.33
C VAL A 222 -16.57 8.57 -6.86
N TYR A 223 -16.59 8.84 -8.18
CA TYR A 223 -17.66 9.65 -8.78
C TYR A 223 -19.02 8.96 -8.66
N ASP A 224 -19.11 7.66 -8.96
CA ASP A 224 -20.34 6.88 -8.80
C ASP A 224 -20.84 6.87 -7.34
N ALA A 225 -19.93 6.86 -6.36
CA ALA A 225 -20.28 6.93 -4.93
C ALA A 225 -20.79 8.33 -4.54
N LEU A 226 -20.16 9.38 -5.07
CA LEU A 226 -20.56 10.77 -4.83
C LEU A 226 -21.92 11.07 -5.44
N GLU A 227 -22.14 10.73 -6.71
CA GLU A 227 -23.42 10.92 -7.40
C GLU A 227 -24.54 10.19 -6.65
N ARG A 228 -24.34 8.92 -6.27
CA ARG A 228 -25.34 8.19 -5.48
C ARG A 228 -25.62 8.81 -4.11
N ALA A 229 -24.60 9.31 -3.41
CA ALA A 229 -24.79 9.96 -2.11
C ALA A 229 -25.58 11.27 -2.26
N ILE A 230 -25.31 12.02 -3.32
CA ILE A 230 -26.06 13.25 -3.65
C ILE A 230 -27.51 12.94 -3.99
N ASP A 231 -27.76 11.95 -4.84
CA ASP A 231 -29.11 11.52 -5.23
C ASP A 231 -29.93 11.00 -4.03
N ASP A 232 -29.27 10.39 -3.03
CA ASP A 232 -29.93 9.90 -1.81
C ASP A 232 -30.35 11.04 -0.85
N GLU A 233 -29.60 12.15 -0.81
CA GLU A 233 -29.79 13.22 0.16
C GLU A 233 -30.47 14.47 -0.39
N PHE A 234 -30.42 14.71 -1.69
CA PHE A 234 -31.00 15.87 -2.34
C PHE A 234 -32.10 15.48 -3.34
N ASP A 235 -33.26 16.14 -3.29
CA ASP A 235 -34.37 15.91 -4.22
C ASP A 235 -34.13 16.51 -5.61
N GLU A 236 -33.13 17.37 -5.75
CA GLU A 236 -32.80 18.12 -6.97
C GLU A 236 -31.55 17.50 -7.62
N GLU A 237 -31.51 17.48 -8.95
CA GLU A 237 -30.36 17.06 -9.72
C GLU A 237 -29.17 18.01 -9.50
N ILE A 238 -28.01 17.50 -9.10
CA ILE A 238 -26.78 18.25 -8.87
C ILE A 238 -25.69 17.70 -9.78
N ASP A 239 -25.19 18.55 -10.67
CA ASP A 239 -24.08 18.18 -11.54
C ASP A 239 -22.77 18.07 -10.76
N VAL A 240 -22.08 16.93 -10.88
CA VAL A 240 -20.77 16.72 -10.27
C VAL A 240 -19.67 17.13 -11.26
N PRO A 241 -18.94 18.22 -10.98
CA PRO A 241 -17.91 18.71 -11.87
C PRO A 241 -16.62 17.87 -11.81
N LYS A 242 -15.58 18.28 -12.54
CA LYS A 242 -14.26 17.67 -12.43
C LYS A 242 -13.61 17.99 -11.09
N LEU A 243 -13.57 17.00 -10.18
CA LEU A 243 -13.00 17.15 -8.83
C LEU A 243 -11.52 16.74 -8.75
N TYR A 244 -11.02 15.88 -9.64
CA TYR A 244 -9.68 15.31 -9.56
C TYR A 244 -8.80 15.66 -10.76
N GLU A 245 -7.55 15.99 -10.46
CA GLU A 245 -6.49 16.20 -11.46
C GLU A 245 -5.17 15.62 -10.95
N PHE A 246 -4.75 14.51 -11.55
CA PHE A 246 -3.49 13.86 -11.16
C PHE A 246 -2.30 14.56 -11.80
N ARG A 247 -1.25 14.77 -11.02
CA ARG A 247 0.03 15.34 -11.45
C ARG A 247 1.18 14.43 -11.11
N SER A 248 2.27 14.51 -11.86
CA SER A 248 3.50 13.78 -11.58
C SER A 248 4.72 14.66 -11.82
N TRP A 249 5.65 14.61 -10.88
CA TRP A 249 6.98 15.17 -11.04
C TRP A 249 7.98 14.15 -11.61
N ALA A 250 7.64 12.86 -11.57
CA ALA A 250 8.51 11.82 -12.11
C ALA A 250 8.78 12.04 -13.60
N GLY A 251 10.05 12.13 -13.97
CA GLY A 251 10.49 12.42 -15.32
C GLY A 251 10.46 13.89 -15.75
N SER A 252 10.01 14.81 -14.88
CA SER A 252 9.91 16.25 -15.24
C SER A 252 10.59 17.20 -14.26
N ASP A 253 10.71 16.84 -12.99
CA ASP A 253 11.37 17.66 -11.98
C ASP A 253 12.90 17.59 -12.13
N ARG A 254 13.49 18.74 -12.45
CA ARG A 254 14.93 18.89 -12.69
C ARG A 254 15.69 19.42 -11.49
N ASP A 255 15.00 19.76 -10.40
CA ASP A 255 15.64 20.35 -9.23
C ASP A 255 16.57 19.32 -8.55
N GLY A 256 17.86 19.61 -8.60
CA GLY A 256 18.91 18.77 -8.01
C GLY A 256 19.14 17.42 -8.70
N ASN A 257 18.46 17.07 -9.79
CA ASN A 257 18.63 15.82 -10.50
C ASN A 257 19.13 16.02 -11.95
N PRO A 258 20.46 15.90 -12.21
CA PRO A 258 21.02 16.11 -13.55
C PRO A 258 20.60 15.04 -14.58
N PHE A 259 19.97 13.95 -14.16
CA PHE A 259 19.50 12.89 -15.05
C PHE A 259 18.11 13.16 -15.61
N VAL A 260 17.39 14.17 -15.12
CA VAL A 260 16.11 14.62 -15.69
C VAL A 260 16.41 15.59 -16.82
N THR A 261 16.68 15.06 -18.00
CA THR A 261 16.97 15.84 -19.22
C THR A 261 15.66 16.17 -19.97
N PRO A 262 15.68 17.14 -20.93
CA PRO A 262 14.54 17.40 -21.80
C PRO A 262 14.03 16.15 -22.53
N GLU A 263 14.94 15.30 -22.99
CA GLU A 263 14.64 14.06 -23.72
C GLU A 263 13.90 13.06 -22.81
N VAL A 264 14.31 12.92 -21.53
CA VAL A 264 13.61 12.10 -20.53
C VAL A 264 12.20 12.64 -20.26
N THR A 265 12.06 13.97 -20.23
CA THR A 265 10.73 14.57 -20.04
C THR A 265 9.83 14.33 -21.25
N GLU A 266 10.35 14.46 -22.47
CA GLU A 266 9.62 14.16 -23.70
C GLU A 266 9.19 12.68 -23.75
N GLU A 267 10.10 11.75 -23.49
CA GLU A 267 9.78 10.31 -23.41
C GLU A 267 8.70 10.02 -22.36
N THR A 268 8.75 10.68 -21.21
CA THR A 268 7.75 10.51 -20.14
C THR A 268 6.38 11.00 -20.58
N LEU A 269 6.29 12.15 -21.23
CA LEU A 269 5.04 12.71 -21.77
C LEU A 269 4.45 11.84 -22.89
N ASP A 270 5.29 11.36 -23.81
CA ASP A 270 4.85 10.46 -24.88
C ASP A 270 4.27 9.16 -24.32
N ARG A 271 4.87 8.63 -23.26
CA ARG A 271 4.34 7.45 -22.55
C ARG A 271 3.01 7.75 -21.86
N GLN A 272 2.89 8.86 -21.13
CA GLN A 272 1.63 9.26 -20.51
C GLN A 272 0.52 9.36 -21.55
N GLN A 273 0.80 9.97 -22.69
CA GLN A 273 -0.15 10.04 -23.79
C GLN A 273 -0.50 8.64 -24.33
N SER A 274 0.48 7.76 -24.49
CA SER A 274 0.26 6.38 -24.99
C SER A 274 -0.58 5.53 -24.05
N VAL A 275 -0.61 5.83 -22.76
CA VAL A 275 -1.48 5.18 -21.76
C VAL A 275 -2.87 5.81 -21.74
N ALA A 276 -2.95 7.13 -21.67
CA ALA A 276 -4.22 7.85 -21.53
C ALA A 276 -5.14 7.68 -22.75
N LEU A 277 -4.61 7.76 -23.96
CA LEU A 277 -5.41 7.68 -25.18
C LEU A 277 -6.17 6.35 -25.35
N PRO A 278 -5.60 5.16 -25.13
CA PRO A 278 -6.33 3.90 -25.15
C PRO A 278 -7.45 3.84 -24.10
N LEU A 279 -7.21 4.32 -22.88
CA LEU A 279 -8.20 4.34 -21.81
C LEU A 279 -9.44 5.18 -22.21
N TYR A 280 -9.23 6.40 -22.66
CA TYR A 280 -10.34 7.24 -23.17
C TYR A 280 -11.06 6.61 -24.36
N ARG A 281 -10.32 6.00 -25.26
CA ARG A 281 -10.88 5.33 -26.43
C ARG A 281 -11.76 4.14 -26.08
N ASP A 282 -11.39 3.38 -25.05
CA ASP A 282 -12.18 2.24 -24.59
C ASP A 282 -13.45 2.70 -23.85
N ARG A 283 -13.38 3.74 -23.04
CA ARG A 283 -14.57 4.37 -22.42
C ARG A 283 -15.52 4.93 -23.47
N LEU A 284 -15.02 5.62 -24.50
CA LEU A 284 -15.82 6.12 -25.59
C LEU A 284 -16.50 5.00 -26.42
N LYS A 285 -15.82 3.87 -26.62
CA LYS A 285 -16.44 2.70 -27.28
C LYS A 285 -17.58 2.10 -26.44
N THR A 286 -17.37 2.00 -25.11
CA THR A 286 -18.41 1.53 -24.19
C THR A 286 -19.61 2.43 -24.24
N LEU A 287 -19.43 3.74 -24.16
CA LEU A 287 -20.50 4.74 -24.27
C LEU A 287 -21.23 4.64 -25.62
N SER A 288 -20.50 4.51 -26.73
CA SER A 288 -21.09 4.35 -28.06
C SER A 288 -21.85 3.02 -28.26
N GLY A 289 -21.58 2.02 -27.42
CA GLY A 289 -22.30 0.73 -27.44
C GLY A 289 -23.57 0.74 -26.60
N VAL A 290 -23.75 1.74 -25.75
CA VAL A 290 -24.93 1.91 -24.90
C VAL A 290 -25.96 2.85 -25.57
N LEU A 291 -25.50 3.75 -26.42
CA LEU A 291 -26.35 4.67 -27.23
C LEU A 291 -26.86 3.97 -28.50
#